data_98bd40506808c03bd8c01b52f962cce5
#
_entry.id   98bd40506808c03bd8c01b52f962cce5
#
_cell.length_a   1.000
_cell.length_b   1.000
_cell.length_c   1.000
_cell.angle_alpha   90.00
_cell.angle_beta   90.00
_cell.angle_gamma   90.00
#
_symmetry.space_group_name_H-M   'P 1'
#
loop_
_entity.id
_entity.type
_entity.pdbx_description
1 polymer ?
#
loop_
_entity_poly.entity_id
_entity_poly.type
_entity_poly.pdbx_seq_one_letter_code
_entity_poly.pdbx_strand_id
1 'polypeptide(L)'
;MLELKHLTFTVPSENGPTDILKDVSLTIEDKKFIVVTGPNGGGKTTLAKTIMGLTELTSGQIIWNGEDVTGLSIADRAKKGISYGFQQPPRFKGMKVSDLLQIASGKKLSHNEACGYLTKVGLCARDYVDRDVDASLSGGEVKRIEIATVLAKDSDLMIFDEPEAGIDLWSFARLTETFQAIHDRKEATIIIISHQERIIRLADEIILLANGQVSDRGDADVIYPKLMGLSMAGCNMLEVNQKC
;
A
#
# COMPACT_ATOMS: atom_id res chain seq x y z
N MET A 1 -3.11 3.16 -16.40
CA MET A 1 -3.17 1.68 -16.39
C MET A 1 -1.80 1.11 -16.03
N LEU A 2 -1.75 0.16 -15.10
CA LEU A 2 -0.52 -0.53 -14.69
C LEU A 2 -0.52 -1.96 -15.26
N GLU A 3 0.54 -2.33 -15.99
CA GLU A 3 0.74 -3.69 -16.48
C GLU A 3 2.03 -4.27 -15.90
N LEU A 4 1.92 -5.44 -15.31
CA LEU A 4 3.03 -6.23 -14.79
C LEU A 4 3.16 -7.46 -15.69
N LYS A 5 4.34 -7.67 -16.29
CA LYS A 5 4.58 -8.73 -17.27
C LYS A 5 5.71 -9.64 -16.79
N HIS A 6 5.36 -10.86 -16.43
CA HIS A 6 6.30 -11.94 -16.07
C HIS A 6 7.29 -11.54 -14.97
N LEU A 7 6.81 -10.83 -13.91
CA LEU A 7 7.68 -10.35 -12.84
C LEU A 7 8.24 -11.51 -12.02
N THR A 8 9.57 -11.62 -12.00
CA THR A 8 10.29 -12.55 -11.15
C THR A 8 11.28 -11.77 -10.28
N PHE A 9 11.30 -12.08 -9.00
CA PHE A 9 12.27 -11.55 -8.05
C PHE A 9 12.87 -12.67 -7.22
N THR A 10 14.17 -12.85 -7.34
CA THR A 10 14.94 -13.91 -6.72
C THR A 10 15.91 -13.33 -5.70
N VAL A 11 15.99 -13.94 -4.53
CA VAL A 11 16.96 -13.61 -3.49
C VAL A 11 17.91 -14.78 -3.24
N PRO A 12 19.18 -14.54 -2.92
CA PRO A 12 20.08 -15.59 -2.47
C PRO A 12 19.60 -16.10 -1.11
N SER A 13 19.61 -17.42 -0.91
CA SER A 13 19.34 -18.06 0.38
C SER A 13 20.34 -19.18 0.64
N GLU A 14 20.40 -19.66 1.89
CA GLU A 14 21.32 -20.75 2.30
C GLU A 14 21.14 -22.03 1.47
N ASN A 15 19.93 -22.28 0.99
CA ASN A 15 19.57 -23.45 0.20
C ASN A 15 19.58 -23.19 -1.33
N GLY A 16 20.21 -22.11 -1.79
CA GLY A 16 20.22 -21.66 -3.17
C GLY A 16 19.27 -20.49 -3.44
N PRO A 17 19.22 -20.00 -4.69
CA PRO A 17 18.33 -18.89 -5.07
C PRO A 17 16.85 -19.23 -4.79
N THR A 18 16.14 -18.30 -4.18
CA THR A 18 14.72 -18.45 -3.83
C THR A 18 13.90 -17.35 -4.50
N ASP A 19 12.92 -17.73 -5.29
CA ASP A 19 12.00 -16.81 -5.94
C ASP A 19 10.92 -16.34 -4.97
N ILE A 20 10.92 -15.05 -4.65
CA ILE A 20 9.90 -14.38 -3.84
C ILE A 20 8.70 -14.00 -4.71
N LEU A 21 8.94 -13.58 -5.95
CA LEU A 21 7.92 -13.44 -6.99
C LEU A 21 8.24 -14.41 -8.13
N LYS A 22 7.22 -15.09 -8.64
CA LYS A 22 7.35 -16.17 -9.64
C LYS A 22 6.41 -15.91 -10.78
N ASP A 23 6.91 -15.30 -11.85
CA ASP A 23 6.16 -15.08 -13.10
C ASP A 23 4.82 -14.35 -12.88
N VAL A 24 4.82 -13.28 -12.07
CA VAL A 24 3.61 -12.53 -11.78
C VAL A 24 3.24 -11.65 -12.96
N SER A 25 2.05 -11.88 -13.52
CA SER A 25 1.48 -11.07 -14.60
C SER A 25 0.11 -10.56 -14.19
N LEU A 26 -0.07 -9.22 -14.23
CA LEU A 26 -1.28 -8.52 -13.81
C LEU A 26 -1.50 -7.27 -14.66
N THR A 27 -2.75 -6.96 -14.94
CA THR A 27 -3.15 -5.67 -15.49
C THR A 27 -4.12 -5.00 -14.52
N ILE A 28 -3.82 -3.80 -14.06
CA ILE A 28 -4.65 -3.02 -13.16
C ILE A 28 -5.15 -1.80 -13.93
N GLU A 29 -6.47 -1.68 -14.02
CA GLU A 29 -7.12 -0.56 -14.69
C GLU A 29 -6.97 0.73 -13.88
N ASP A 30 -7.09 1.86 -14.58
CA ASP A 30 -7.03 3.17 -13.93
C ASP A 30 -8.21 3.40 -12.99
N LYS A 31 -7.94 4.15 -11.93
CA LYS A 31 -8.96 4.64 -10.97
C LYS A 31 -9.73 3.53 -10.26
N LYS A 32 -9.11 2.35 -10.13
CA LYS A 32 -9.60 1.22 -9.37
C LYS A 32 -9.01 1.22 -7.97
N PHE A 33 -9.77 0.70 -7.03
CA PHE A 33 -9.33 0.37 -5.69
C PHE A 33 -9.01 -1.11 -5.61
N ILE A 34 -7.75 -1.46 -5.52
CA ILE A 34 -7.25 -2.83 -5.52
C ILE A 34 -6.75 -3.20 -4.13
N VAL A 35 -7.18 -4.33 -3.61
CA VAL A 35 -6.60 -4.91 -2.41
C VAL A 35 -5.78 -6.14 -2.75
N VAL A 36 -4.51 -6.13 -2.35
CA VAL A 36 -3.63 -7.29 -2.42
C VAL A 36 -3.59 -7.95 -1.05
N THR A 37 -4.05 -9.17 -0.96
CA THR A 37 -4.08 -9.95 0.28
C THR A 37 -3.46 -11.33 0.08
N GLY A 38 -3.39 -12.15 1.14
CA GLY A 38 -2.81 -13.49 1.09
C GLY A 38 -1.88 -13.77 2.27
N PRO A 39 -1.36 -14.98 2.43
CA PRO A 39 -0.56 -15.37 3.59
C PRO A 39 0.70 -14.54 3.76
N ASN A 40 1.22 -14.49 5.00
CA ASN A 40 2.49 -13.87 5.28
C ASN A 40 3.61 -14.60 4.50
N GLY A 41 4.57 -13.83 3.98
CA GLY A 41 5.61 -14.38 3.09
C GLY A 41 5.15 -14.65 1.66
N GLY A 42 3.89 -14.37 1.30
CA GLY A 42 3.35 -14.59 -0.05
C GLY A 42 3.90 -13.69 -1.16
N GLY A 43 4.75 -12.67 -0.83
CA GLY A 43 5.37 -11.77 -1.81
C GLY A 43 4.68 -10.40 -1.95
N LYS A 44 3.64 -10.10 -1.18
CA LYS A 44 2.82 -8.88 -1.30
C LYS A 44 3.64 -7.58 -1.21
N THR A 45 4.38 -7.40 -0.12
CA THR A 45 5.28 -6.25 0.08
C THR A 45 6.36 -6.17 -1.00
N THR A 46 6.87 -7.32 -1.44
CA THR A 46 7.86 -7.38 -2.53
C THR A 46 7.25 -6.89 -3.83
N LEU A 47 6.04 -7.33 -4.18
CA LEU A 47 5.32 -6.85 -5.37
C LEU A 47 5.15 -5.33 -5.34
N ALA A 48 4.69 -4.77 -4.24
CA ALA A 48 4.52 -3.34 -4.08
C ALA A 48 5.85 -2.56 -4.18
N LYS A 49 6.91 -3.09 -3.57
CA LYS A 49 8.26 -2.52 -3.65
C LYS A 49 8.84 -2.55 -5.06
N THR A 50 8.62 -3.61 -5.82
CA THR A 50 9.08 -3.69 -7.23
C THR A 50 8.35 -2.69 -8.11
N ILE A 51 7.05 -2.47 -7.91
CA ILE A 51 6.29 -1.46 -8.66
C ILE A 51 6.86 -0.06 -8.39
N MET A 52 7.26 0.26 -7.17
CA MET A 52 7.87 1.56 -6.83
C MET A 52 9.35 1.64 -7.23
N GLY A 53 10.02 0.53 -7.55
CA GLY A 53 11.46 0.49 -7.86
C GLY A 53 12.36 0.48 -6.62
N LEU A 54 11.80 0.12 -5.46
CA LEU A 54 12.54 -0.11 -4.21
C LEU A 54 13.31 -1.44 -4.23
N THR A 55 12.94 -2.34 -5.13
CA THR A 55 13.54 -3.65 -5.33
C THR A 55 13.69 -3.88 -6.83
N GLU A 56 14.89 -4.25 -7.27
CA GLU A 56 15.17 -4.55 -8.68
C GLU A 56 14.66 -5.95 -9.02
N LEU A 57 13.96 -6.06 -10.14
CA LEU A 57 13.47 -7.35 -10.65
C LEU A 57 14.63 -8.21 -11.17
N THR A 58 14.51 -9.51 -11.01
CA THR A 58 15.38 -10.49 -11.68
C THR A 58 15.01 -10.58 -13.15
N SER A 59 13.71 -10.54 -13.47
CA SER A 59 13.19 -10.51 -14.86
C SER A 59 11.75 -9.98 -14.88
N GLY A 60 11.28 -9.62 -16.08
CA GLY A 60 9.94 -9.11 -16.31
C GLY A 60 9.94 -7.61 -16.60
N GLN A 61 8.74 -7.05 -16.78
CA GLN A 61 8.55 -5.64 -17.13
C GLN A 61 7.40 -5.02 -16.34
N ILE A 62 7.54 -3.74 -15.97
CA ILE A 62 6.51 -2.91 -15.36
C ILE A 62 6.20 -1.77 -16.32
N ILE A 63 4.96 -1.71 -16.78
CA ILE A 63 4.48 -0.69 -17.70
C ILE A 63 3.46 0.18 -16.98
N TRP A 64 3.72 1.47 -16.92
CA TRP A 64 2.83 2.46 -16.33
C TRP A 64 2.39 3.46 -17.39
N ASN A 65 1.08 3.57 -17.62
CA ASN A 65 0.47 4.42 -18.65
C ASN A 65 1.09 4.22 -20.04
N GLY A 66 1.37 2.95 -20.41
CA GLY A 66 1.95 2.58 -21.69
C GLY A 66 3.46 2.77 -21.80
N GLU A 67 4.14 3.24 -20.76
CA GLU A 67 5.57 3.44 -20.73
C GLU A 67 6.27 2.40 -19.84
N ASP A 68 7.36 1.81 -20.32
CA ASP A 68 8.19 0.91 -19.54
C ASP A 68 8.95 1.68 -18.45
N VAL A 69 8.61 1.40 -17.20
CA VAL A 69 9.23 2.03 -16.02
C VAL A 69 10.18 1.09 -15.28
N THR A 70 10.43 -0.10 -15.82
CA THR A 70 11.19 -1.17 -15.15
C THR A 70 12.58 -0.72 -14.69
N GLY A 71 13.32 -0.03 -15.55
CA GLY A 71 14.67 0.46 -15.26
C GLY A 71 14.72 1.86 -14.63
N LEU A 72 13.58 2.51 -14.36
CA LEU A 72 13.56 3.85 -13.81
C LEU A 72 13.84 3.85 -12.31
N SER A 73 14.54 4.91 -11.87
CA SER A 73 14.79 5.15 -10.45
C SER A 73 13.48 5.42 -9.68
N ILE A 74 13.51 5.25 -8.35
CA ILE A 74 12.40 5.60 -7.46
C ILE A 74 11.93 7.04 -7.71
N ALA A 75 12.89 7.97 -7.84
CA ALA A 75 12.60 9.39 -8.05
C ALA A 75 11.89 9.64 -9.40
N ASP A 76 12.28 8.93 -10.46
CA ASP A 76 11.67 9.10 -11.77
C ASP A 76 10.29 8.44 -11.83
N ARG A 77 10.08 7.28 -11.20
CA ARG A 77 8.74 6.71 -11.02
C ARG A 77 7.84 7.63 -10.20
N ALA A 78 8.41 8.26 -9.16
CA ALA A 78 7.68 9.24 -8.36
C ALA A 78 7.24 10.46 -9.19
N LYS A 79 8.07 10.97 -10.11
CA LYS A 79 7.72 12.06 -11.06
C LYS A 79 6.65 11.62 -12.07
N LYS A 80 6.55 10.32 -12.36
CA LYS A 80 5.49 9.74 -13.21
C LYS A 80 4.16 9.49 -12.48
N GLY A 81 4.01 10.02 -11.28
CA GLY A 81 2.77 9.94 -10.53
C GLY A 81 2.59 8.63 -9.74
N ILE A 82 3.67 7.90 -9.42
CA ILE A 82 3.61 6.75 -8.53
C ILE A 82 4.05 7.16 -7.13
N SER A 83 3.31 6.77 -6.09
CA SER A 83 3.67 6.99 -4.69
C SER A 83 3.52 5.73 -3.85
N TYR A 84 4.27 5.68 -2.76
CA TYR A 84 4.36 4.51 -1.89
C TYR A 84 4.35 4.89 -0.42
N GLY A 85 3.43 4.32 0.35
CA GLY A 85 3.40 4.37 1.80
C GLY A 85 4.00 3.10 2.38
N PHE A 86 5.07 3.24 3.16
CA PHE A 86 5.85 2.12 3.69
C PHE A 86 5.13 1.40 4.83
N GLN A 87 5.33 0.10 5.00
CA GLN A 87 4.86 -0.64 6.18
C GLN A 87 5.45 -0.05 7.47
N GLN A 88 6.75 0.29 7.46
CA GLN A 88 7.42 1.02 8.53
C GLN A 88 7.86 2.38 7.99
N PRO A 89 7.21 3.47 8.40
CA PRO A 89 7.49 4.79 7.88
C PRO A 89 8.88 5.30 8.29
N PRO A 90 9.61 5.96 7.38
CA PRO A 90 10.88 6.59 7.71
C PRO A 90 10.68 7.78 8.64
N ARG A 91 11.68 8.06 9.49
CA ARG A 91 11.69 9.24 10.37
C ARG A 91 12.66 10.28 9.82
N PHE A 92 12.21 11.51 9.74
CA PHE A 92 12.96 12.64 9.20
C PHE A 92 13.34 13.60 10.32
N LYS A 93 14.52 13.45 10.92
CA LYS A 93 14.99 14.35 11.99
C LYS A 93 15.19 15.78 11.48
N GLY A 94 14.75 16.77 12.26
CA GLY A 94 14.96 18.18 11.96
C GLY A 94 14.02 18.75 10.90
N MET A 95 12.93 18.06 10.60
CA MET A 95 11.88 18.53 9.69
C MET A 95 10.55 18.60 10.42
N LYS A 96 9.78 19.63 10.14
CA LYS A 96 8.39 19.74 10.60
C LYS A 96 7.46 18.93 9.70
N VAL A 97 6.32 18.58 10.25
CA VAL A 97 5.25 17.90 9.46
C VAL A 97 4.81 18.75 8.27
N SER A 98 4.68 20.08 8.45
CA SER A 98 4.38 21.03 7.37
C SER A 98 5.43 21.01 6.25
N ASP A 99 6.72 20.88 6.61
CA ASP A 99 7.81 20.81 5.61
C ASP A 99 7.72 19.52 4.77
N LEU A 100 7.45 18.39 5.43
CA LEU A 100 7.25 17.12 4.71
C LEU A 100 6.07 17.17 3.74
N LEU A 101 4.94 17.76 4.17
CA LEU A 101 3.77 17.92 3.31
C LEU A 101 4.07 18.83 2.11
N GLN A 102 4.81 19.93 2.30
CA GLN A 102 5.23 20.82 1.21
C GLN A 102 6.16 20.10 0.21
N ILE A 103 7.15 19.37 0.71
CA ILE A 103 8.07 18.61 -0.14
C ILE A 103 7.29 17.56 -0.95
N ALA A 104 6.40 16.82 -0.29
CA ALA A 104 5.60 15.81 -0.94
C ALA A 104 4.68 16.38 -2.03
N SER A 105 4.03 17.51 -1.76
CA SER A 105 3.12 18.17 -2.71
C SER A 105 3.83 18.86 -3.88
N GLY A 106 5.14 19.11 -3.75
CA GLY A 106 5.92 19.85 -4.76
C GLY A 106 5.53 21.32 -4.91
N LYS A 107 4.69 21.85 -4.02
CA LYS A 107 4.21 23.23 -4.03
C LYS A 107 4.20 23.83 -2.62
N LYS A 108 4.16 25.15 -2.53
CA LYS A 108 4.00 25.84 -1.26
C LYS A 108 2.54 25.65 -0.80
N LEU A 109 2.35 24.92 0.29
CA LEU A 109 1.05 24.75 0.92
C LEU A 109 0.76 25.91 1.87
N SER A 110 -0.47 26.37 1.87
CA SER A 110 -0.98 27.22 2.96
C SER A 110 -1.13 26.37 4.24
N HIS A 111 -1.14 27.04 5.39
CA HIS A 111 -1.37 26.36 6.67
C HIS A 111 -2.68 25.55 6.66
N ASN A 112 -3.75 26.09 6.07
CA ASN A 112 -5.05 25.41 5.99
C ASN A 112 -5.00 24.15 5.11
N GLU A 113 -4.26 24.15 3.99
CA GLU A 113 -4.09 22.98 3.14
C GLU A 113 -3.32 21.89 3.87
N ALA A 114 -2.22 22.23 4.57
CA ALA A 114 -1.46 21.29 5.39
C ALA A 114 -2.34 20.70 6.51
N CYS A 115 -3.13 21.52 7.19
CA CYS A 115 -4.12 21.08 8.18
C CYS A 115 -5.15 20.11 7.57
N GLY A 116 -5.58 20.37 6.34
CA GLY A 116 -6.53 19.52 5.62
C GLY A 116 -6.01 18.10 5.42
N TYR A 117 -4.74 17.94 5.04
CA TYR A 117 -4.13 16.60 4.89
C TYR A 117 -4.04 15.85 6.24
N LEU A 118 -3.68 16.53 7.33
CA LEU A 118 -3.61 15.91 8.65
C LEU A 118 -5.00 15.48 9.16
N THR A 119 -6.01 16.29 8.92
CA THR A 119 -7.39 15.96 9.27
C THR A 119 -7.89 14.72 8.54
N LYS A 120 -7.53 14.53 7.26
CA LYS A 120 -7.87 13.34 6.49
C LYS A 120 -7.36 12.04 7.14
N VAL A 121 -6.20 12.07 7.77
CA VAL A 121 -5.61 10.91 8.44
C VAL A 121 -5.91 10.83 9.94
N GLY A 122 -6.84 11.65 10.44
CA GLY A 122 -7.28 11.63 11.84
C GLY A 122 -6.27 12.23 12.82
N LEU A 123 -5.40 13.13 12.37
CA LEU A 123 -4.52 13.92 13.24
C LEU A 123 -5.13 15.28 13.54
N CYS A 124 -5.02 15.74 14.81
CA CYS A 124 -5.37 17.11 15.17
C CYS A 124 -4.39 18.08 14.51
N ALA A 125 -4.84 18.83 13.51
CA ALA A 125 -3.95 19.67 12.73
C ALA A 125 -3.19 20.69 13.57
N ARG A 126 -3.83 21.30 14.60
CA ARG A 126 -3.22 22.28 15.50
C ARG A 126 -2.01 21.72 16.25
N ASP A 127 -2.09 20.45 16.63
CA ASP A 127 -1.08 19.81 17.48
C ASP A 127 0.10 19.27 16.67
N TYR A 128 -0.11 19.03 15.35
CA TYR A 128 0.86 18.30 14.54
C TYR A 128 1.50 19.11 13.42
N VAL A 129 0.84 20.11 12.84
CA VAL A 129 1.31 20.81 11.63
C VAL A 129 2.70 21.42 11.77
N ASP A 130 2.98 22.02 12.93
CA ASP A 130 4.27 22.67 13.26
C ASP A 130 5.20 21.80 14.11
N ARG A 131 4.80 20.55 14.39
CA ARG A 131 5.57 19.61 15.20
C ARG A 131 6.72 19.01 14.42
N ASP A 132 7.86 18.82 15.09
CA ASP A 132 9.00 18.11 14.51
C ASP A 132 8.72 16.61 14.37
N VAL A 133 9.19 16.01 13.26
CA VAL A 133 9.10 14.57 13.03
C VAL A 133 10.28 13.88 13.71
N ASP A 134 10.18 13.72 15.01
CA ASP A 134 11.22 13.18 15.87
C ASP A 134 10.82 11.87 16.58
N ALA A 135 11.62 11.47 17.57
CA ALA A 135 11.40 10.26 18.34
C ALA A 135 10.22 10.37 19.34
N SER A 136 9.69 11.57 19.59
CA SER A 136 8.54 11.78 20.49
C SER A 136 7.21 11.35 19.87
N LEU A 137 7.15 11.21 18.54
CA LEU A 137 5.98 10.71 17.84
C LEU A 137 5.85 9.19 18.00
N SER A 138 4.66 8.73 18.35
CA SER A 138 4.32 7.29 18.34
C SER A 138 4.38 6.71 16.92
N GLY A 139 4.50 5.38 16.82
CA GLY A 139 4.51 4.70 15.52
C GLY A 139 3.27 4.99 14.68
N GLY A 140 2.08 5.00 15.31
CA GLY A 140 0.82 5.31 14.63
C GLY A 140 0.71 6.77 14.17
N GLU A 141 1.29 7.73 14.89
CA GLU A 141 1.34 9.14 14.46
C GLU A 141 2.25 9.31 13.25
N VAL A 142 3.45 8.72 13.27
CA VAL A 142 4.39 8.75 12.14
C VAL A 142 3.76 8.10 10.91
N LYS A 143 3.05 6.97 11.08
CA LYS A 143 2.34 6.28 10.00
C LYS A 143 1.27 7.16 9.36
N ARG A 144 0.48 7.86 10.16
CA ARG A 144 -0.55 8.78 9.66
C ARG A 144 0.05 10.00 8.97
N ILE A 145 1.16 10.55 9.49
CA ILE A 145 1.89 11.63 8.83
C ILE A 145 2.41 11.17 7.47
N GLU A 146 3.00 9.97 7.38
CA GLU A 146 3.45 9.40 6.11
C GLU A 146 2.29 9.28 5.11
N ILE A 147 1.14 8.71 5.52
CA ILE A 147 -0.03 8.61 4.65
C ILE A 147 -0.48 10.00 4.18
N ALA A 148 -0.47 11.00 5.07
CA ALA A 148 -0.77 12.39 4.69
C ALA A 148 0.19 12.92 3.62
N THR A 149 1.49 12.56 3.66
CA THR A 149 2.46 12.96 2.62
C THR A 149 2.19 12.26 1.29
N VAL A 150 1.80 10.97 1.30
CA VAL A 150 1.39 10.26 0.09
C VAL A 150 0.16 10.93 -0.54
N LEU A 151 -0.83 11.31 0.28
CA LEU A 151 -2.03 12.01 -0.19
C LEU A 151 -1.72 13.43 -0.71
N ALA A 152 -0.76 14.12 -0.08
CA ALA A 152 -0.36 15.48 -0.50
C ALA A 152 0.36 15.51 -1.86
N LYS A 153 0.95 14.40 -2.25
CA LYS A 153 1.66 14.28 -3.53
C LYS A 153 0.73 14.27 -4.75
N ASP A 154 -0.55 13.94 -4.56
CA ASP A 154 -1.56 13.94 -5.63
C ASP A 154 -1.14 13.04 -6.83
N SER A 155 -0.87 11.77 -6.52
CA SER A 155 -0.33 10.80 -7.47
C SER A 155 -1.44 10.02 -8.19
N ASP A 156 -1.20 9.65 -9.46
CA ASP A 156 -2.13 8.82 -10.25
C ASP A 156 -2.20 7.36 -9.76
N LEU A 157 -1.10 6.88 -9.14
CA LEU A 157 -1.01 5.57 -8.51
C LEU A 157 -0.50 5.71 -7.08
N MET A 158 -1.32 5.32 -6.11
CA MET A 158 -0.98 5.30 -4.70
C MET A 158 -0.90 3.85 -4.22
N ILE A 159 0.24 3.47 -3.66
CA ILE A 159 0.47 2.13 -3.10
C ILE A 159 0.65 2.26 -1.60
N PHE A 160 -0.08 1.49 -0.81
CA PHE A 160 0.03 1.46 0.65
C PHE A 160 0.31 0.04 1.13
N ASP A 161 1.37 -0.12 1.89
CA ASP A 161 1.77 -1.40 2.47
C ASP A 161 1.38 -1.43 3.95
N GLU A 162 0.31 -2.18 4.26
CA GLU A 162 -0.29 -2.31 5.59
C GLU A 162 -0.49 -0.94 6.27
N PRO A 163 -1.32 -0.04 5.69
CA PRO A 163 -1.49 1.31 6.22
C PRO A 163 -2.10 1.35 7.61
N GLU A 164 -2.75 0.27 8.04
CA GLU A 164 -3.35 0.10 9.36
C GLU A 164 -2.36 -0.28 10.47
N ALA A 165 -1.14 -0.69 10.13
CA ALA A 165 -0.18 -1.19 11.11
C ALA A 165 0.17 -0.13 12.17
N GLY A 166 -0.11 -0.46 13.45
CA GLY A 166 0.18 0.41 14.58
C GLY A 166 -0.76 1.62 14.74
N ILE A 167 -1.87 1.67 14.00
CA ILE A 167 -2.91 2.69 14.11
C ILE A 167 -4.04 2.22 15.04
N ASP A 168 -4.51 3.11 15.91
CA ASP A 168 -5.65 2.85 16.78
C ASP A 168 -6.98 2.75 16.00
N LEU A 169 -7.99 2.11 16.60
CA LEU A 169 -9.27 1.84 15.96
C LEU A 169 -10.01 3.08 15.41
N TRP A 170 -9.93 4.21 16.16
CA TRP A 170 -10.63 5.43 15.78
C TRP A 170 -9.95 6.12 14.59
N SER A 171 -8.63 6.19 14.65
CA SER A 171 -7.81 6.72 13.55
C SER A 171 -7.90 5.85 12.31
N PHE A 172 -7.95 4.54 12.47
CA PHE A 172 -8.16 3.61 11.37
C PHE A 172 -9.52 3.79 10.69
N ALA A 173 -10.60 4.01 11.46
CA ALA A 173 -11.91 4.32 10.89
C ALA A 173 -11.84 5.58 10.01
N ARG A 174 -11.18 6.64 10.50
CA ARG A 174 -10.99 7.89 9.74
C ARG A 174 -10.18 7.69 8.46
N LEU A 175 -9.12 6.89 8.53
CA LEU A 175 -8.31 6.53 7.37
C LEU A 175 -9.12 5.77 6.30
N THR A 176 -9.96 4.84 6.75
CA THR A 176 -10.87 4.09 5.86
C THR A 176 -11.84 5.01 5.14
N GLU A 177 -12.46 5.99 5.85
CA GLU A 177 -13.30 7.01 5.24
C GLU A 177 -12.54 7.84 4.19
N THR A 178 -11.27 8.14 4.45
CA THR A 178 -10.43 8.88 3.50
C THR A 178 -10.16 8.08 2.24
N PHE A 179 -9.82 6.80 2.37
CA PHE A 179 -9.65 5.93 1.21
C PHE A 179 -10.94 5.79 0.39
N GLN A 180 -12.09 5.64 1.07
CA GLN A 180 -13.39 5.62 0.40
C GLN A 180 -13.63 6.92 -0.37
N ALA A 181 -13.38 8.07 0.24
CA ALA A 181 -13.60 9.36 -0.43
C ALA A 181 -12.72 9.58 -1.66
N ILE A 182 -11.47 9.06 -1.67
CA ILE A 182 -10.59 9.11 -2.84
C ILE A 182 -11.11 8.18 -3.92
N HIS A 183 -11.53 6.99 -3.55
CA HIS A 183 -12.09 5.99 -4.46
C HIS A 183 -13.37 6.50 -5.14
N ASP A 184 -14.32 7.07 -4.37
CA ASP A 184 -15.60 7.59 -4.89
C ASP A 184 -15.39 8.71 -5.92
N ARG A 185 -14.34 9.52 -5.75
CA ARG A 185 -13.98 10.59 -6.69
C ARG A 185 -13.27 10.09 -7.94
N LYS A 186 -12.79 8.85 -7.92
CA LYS A 186 -12.00 8.25 -9.00
C LYS A 186 -10.81 9.13 -9.42
N GLU A 187 -10.13 9.70 -8.44
CA GLU A 187 -9.00 10.61 -8.67
C GLU A 187 -7.73 9.83 -9.02
N ALA A 188 -7.51 8.67 -8.40
CA ALA A 188 -6.30 7.86 -8.57
C ALA A 188 -6.59 6.35 -8.54
N THR A 189 -5.65 5.57 -9.01
CA THR A 189 -5.59 4.12 -8.77
C THR A 189 -4.98 3.89 -7.38
N ILE A 190 -5.63 3.07 -6.57
CA ILE A 190 -5.17 2.76 -5.22
C ILE A 190 -4.87 1.26 -5.13
N ILE A 191 -3.68 0.92 -4.67
CA ILE A 191 -3.30 -0.46 -4.34
C ILE A 191 -3.00 -0.50 -2.85
N ILE A 192 -3.73 -1.30 -2.09
CA ILE A 192 -3.48 -1.49 -0.66
C ILE A 192 -3.17 -2.96 -0.38
N ILE A 193 -2.04 -3.19 0.28
CA ILE A 193 -1.76 -4.48 0.90
C ILE A 193 -2.41 -4.45 2.28
N SER A 194 -3.41 -5.29 2.51
CA SER A 194 -4.10 -5.36 3.81
C SER A 194 -4.77 -6.70 4.04
N HIS A 195 -4.95 -7.02 5.32
CA HIS A 195 -5.75 -8.14 5.81
C HIS A 195 -7.02 -7.67 6.54
N GLN A 196 -7.22 -6.34 6.64
CA GLN A 196 -8.33 -5.74 7.36
C GLN A 196 -9.61 -5.79 6.53
N GLU A 197 -10.64 -6.44 7.07
CA GLU A 197 -11.94 -6.58 6.43
C GLU A 197 -12.51 -5.24 5.93
N ARG A 198 -12.38 -4.17 6.73
CA ARG A 198 -12.88 -2.84 6.38
C ARG A 198 -12.23 -2.27 5.12
N ILE A 199 -10.94 -2.55 4.89
CA ILE A 199 -10.24 -2.13 3.67
C ILE A 199 -10.61 -3.05 2.51
N ILE A 200 -10.67 -4.37 2.75
CA ILE A 200 -11.03 -5.34 1.72
C ILE A 200 -12.41 -5.05 1.12
N ARG A 201 -13.36 -4.61 1.95
CA ARG A 201 -14.72 -4.24 1.52
C ARG A 201 -14.80 -2.96 0.66
N LEU A 202 -13.75 -2.15 0.62
CA LEU A 202 -13.67 -0.97 -0.27
C LEU A 202 -13.22 -1.33 -1.68
N ALA A 203 -12.65 -2.52 -1.87
CA ALA A 203 -12.02 -2.89 -3.12
C ALA A 203 -13.04 -3.05 -4.27
N ASP A 204 -12.68 -2.57 -5.44
CA ASP A 204 -13.30 -3.01 -6.70
C ASP A 204 -12.84 -4.43 -7.03
N GLU A 205 -11.56 -4.71 -6.76
CA GLU A 205 -10.92 -5.96 -7.11
C GLU A 205 -9.97 -6.43 -6.01
N ILE A 206 -9.96 -7.73 -5.74
CA ILE A 206 -9.04 -8.38 -4.81
C ILE A 206 -8.07 -9.26 -5.58
N ILE A 207 -6.79 -9.15 -5.23
CA ILE A 207 -5.72 -10.02 -5.73
C ILE A 207 -5.20 -10.83 -4.56
N LEU A 208 -5.32 -12.15 -4.66
CA LEU A 208 -4.77 -13.09 -3.69
C LEU A 208 -3.37 -13.52 -4.14
N LEU A 209 -2.35 -13.09 -3.41
CA LEU A 209 -0.95 -13.44 -3.69
C LEU A 209 -0.45 -14.46 -2.66
N ALA A 210 -0.08 -15.64 -3.14
CA ALA A 210 0.43 -16.72 -2.29
C ALA A 210 1.62 -17.41 -2.96
N ASN A 211 2.65 -17.75 -2.19
CA ASN A 211 3.87 -18.42 -2.66
C ASN A 211 4.55 -17.73 -3.85
N GLY A 212 4.45 -16.39 -3.90
CA GLY A 212 5.03 -15.58 -4.97
C GLY A 212 4.23 -15.53 -6.26
N GLN A 213 3.01 -16.06 -6.29
CA GLN A 213 2.14 -16.12 -7.48
C GLN A 213 0.74 -15.58 -7.17
N VAL A 214 0.05 -15.11 -8.19
CA VAL A 214 -1.38 -14.77 -8.11
C VAL A 214 -2.17 -16.07 -8.05
N SER A 215 -2.75 -16.38 -6.89
CA SER A 215 -3.52 -17.60 -6.69
C SER A 215 -5.01 -17.45 -7.02
N ASP A 216 -5.57 -16.25 -6.82
CA ASP A 216 -6.93 -15.90 -7.25
C ASP A 216 -7.00 -14.38 -7.50
N ARG A 217 -7.95 -13.94 -8.34
CA ARG A 217 -8.16 -12.56 -8.71
C ARG A 217 -9.59 -12.36 -9.19
N GLY A 218 -10.18 -11.23 -8.85
CA GLY A 218 -11.50 -10.87 -9.36
C GLY A 218 -12.19 -9.79 -8.55
N ASP A 219 -13.43 -9.51 -8.91
CA ASP A 219 -14.28 -8.54 -8.22
C ASP A 219 -14.39 -8.88 -6.73
N ALA A 220 -14.37 -7.84 -5.91
CA ALA A 220 -14.39 -8.01 -4.43
C ALA A 220 -15.61 -8.82 -3.98
N ASP A 221 -16.77 -8.63 -4.58
CA ASP A 221 -18.00 -9.35 -4.25
C ASP A 221 -17.90 -10.86 -4.53
N VAL A 222 -17.00 -11.28 -5.42
CA VAL A 222 -16.76 -12.69 -5.77
C VAL A 222 -15.65 -13.30 -4.90
N ILE A 223 -14.56 -12.57 -4.71
CA ILE A 223 -13.37 -13.09 -4.02
C ILE A 223 -13.53 -13.04 -2.50
N TYR A 224 -14.14 -11.98 -1.95
CA TYR A 224 -14.29 -11.81 -0.51
C TYR A 224 -15.04 -12.97 0.19
N PRO A 225 -16.19 -13.47 -0.32
CA PRO A 225 -16.85 -14.63 0.29
C PRO A 225 -15.99 -15.89 0.29
N LYS A 226 -15.18 -16.11 -0.77
CA LYS A 226 -14.24 -17.24 -0.82
C LYS A 226 -13.17 -17.13 0.27
N LEU A 227 -12.60 -15.94 0.48
CA LEU A 227 -11.61 -15.69 1.53
C LEU A 227 -12.19 -15.99 2.93
N MET A 228 -13.42 -15.56 3.20
CA MET A 228 -14.11 -15.84 4.47
C MET A 228 -14.41 -17.32 4.63
N GLY A 229 -14.84 -18.02 3.58
CA GLY A 229 -15.06 -19.46 3.58
C GLY A 229 -13.80 -20.28 3.85
N LEU A 230 -12.67 -19.88 3.28
CA LEU A 230 -11.35 -20.49 3.53
C LEU A 230 -10.90 -20.28 4.98
N SER A 231 -11.15 -19.10 5.56
CA SER A 231 -10.84 -18.80 6.96
C SER A 231 -11.63 -19.71 7.92
N MET A 232 -12.92 -19.94 7.66
CA MET A 232 -13.76 -20.81 8.48
C MET A 232 -13.38 -22.31 8.34
N ALA A 233 -13.02 -22.75 7.15
CA ALA A 233 -12.56 -24.13 6.93
C ALA A 233 -11.23 -24.42 7.64
N GLY A 234 -10.33 -23.44 7.72
CA GLY A 234 -9.08 -23.55 8.47
C GLY A 234 -9.28 -23.69 9.98
N CYS A 235 -10.27 -23.01 10.56
CA CYS A 235 -10.63 -23.18 11.98
C CYS A 235 -11.20 -24.57 12.28
N ASN A 236 -12.02 -25.13 11.40
CA ASN A 236 -12.58 -26.47 11.59
C ASN A 236 -11.54 -27.59 11.50
N MET A 237 -10.42 -27.39 10.78
CA MET A 237 -9.31 -28.36 10.77
C MET A 237 -8.50 -28.39 12.08
N LEU A 238 -8.45 -27.30 12.84
CA LEU A 238 -7.77 -27.25 14.13
C LEU A 238 -8.57 -27.94 15.24
N GLU A 239 -9.91 -27.99 15.15
CA GLU A 239 -10.76 -28.70 16.13
C GLU A 239 -10.75 -30.22 15.96
N VAL A 240 -10.45 -30.74 14.76
CA VAL A 240 -10.42 -32.19 14.50
C VAL A 240 -9.13 -32.85 15.00
N ASN A 241 -8.03 -32.10 15.17
CA ASN A 241 -6.74 -32.64 15.64
C ASN A 241 -6.54 -32.58 17.17
N GLN A 242 -7.54 -32.15 17.96
CA GLN A 242 -7.47 -32.18 19.43
C GLN A 242 -8.20 -33.36 20.08
N LYS A 243 -8.57 -34.38 19.29
CA LYS A 243 -9.10 -35.66 19.82
C LYS A 243 -8.20 -36.82 19.40
N CYS A 244 -7.01 -36.85 19.94
CA CYS A 244 -6.18 -38.07 20.08
C CYS A 244 -5.33 -37.93 21.33
#